data_6996af6ca09f2be1ce780e85df8aaf0d
#
_entry.id   6996af6ca09f2be1ce780e85df8aaf0d
#
_cell.length_a   1.000
_cell.length_b   1.000
_cell.length_c   1.000
_cell.angle_alpha   90.00
_cell.angle_beta   90.00
_cell.angle_gamma   90.00
#
_symmetry.space_group_name_H-M   'P 1'
#
loop_
_entity.id
_entity.type
_entity.pdbx_description
1 polymer ?
#
loop_
_entity_poly.entity_id
_entity_poly.type
_entity_poly.pdbx_seq_one_letter_code
_entity_poly.pdbx_strand_id
1 'polypeptide(L)'
;MNGRSLLAHTAVREAEVAVHAILGKDDAMAYNAIPAVVYTNPEIAGVGATEESLIPYTVKQLPMAYSGRFVAENEGVNGVCKVLVAEDDTILGAHLLGNPASEIITLAGMAITLGMKAEAWKKMVFPHPTVGEIFKETV
;
A
#
# COMPACT_ATOMS: atom_id res chain seq x y z
N MET A 1 -6.85 -21.00 6.86
CA MET A 1 -5.97 -20.52 5.75
C MET A 1 -6.23 -21.34 4.51
N ASN A 2 -6.49 -20.70 3.38
CA ASN A 2 -6.87 -21.33 2.12
C ASN A 2 -5.70 -21.43 1.09
N GLY A 3 -4.48 -21.09 1.52
CA GLY A 3 -3.28 -21.13 0.68
C GLY A 3 -3.07 -19.94 -0.26
N ARG A 4 -3.97 -18.93 -0.26
CA ARG A 4 -3.82 -17.72 -1.09
C ARG A 4 -2.91 -16.67 -0.47
N SER A 5 -3.00 -16.51 0.86
CA SER A 5 -2.14 -15.61 1.61
C SER A 5 -1.83 -16.25 2.96
N LEU A 6 -0.54 -16.34 3.31
CA LEU A 6 -0.07 -16.96 4.55
C LEU A 6 0.25 -15.92 5.62
N LEU A 7 -0.56 -14.84 5.69
CA LEU A 7 -0.39 -13.72 6.60
C LEU A 7 -1.45 -13.74 7.71
N ALA A 8 -1.05 -13.39 8.93
CA ALA A 8 -1.95 -13.40 10.10
C ALA A 8 -3.17 -12.49 9.91
N HIS A 9 -2.97 -11.26 9.44
CA HIS A 9 -4.06 -10.32 9.18
C HIS A 9 -5.01 -10.78 8.07
N THR A 10 -4.53 -11.51 7.07
CA THR A 10 -5.39 -12.15 6.07
C THR A 10 -6.24 -13.24 6.72
N ALA A 11 -5.64 -14.09 7.56
CA ALA A 11 -6.36 -15.19 8.22
C ALA A 11 -7.47 -14.66 9.15
N VAL A 12 -7.25 -13.55 9.84
CA VAL A 12 -8.28 -12.90 10.66
C VAL A 12 -9.48 -12.49 9.79
N ARG A 13 -9.22 -11.78 8.69
CA ARG A 13 -10.28 -11.33 7.80
C ARG A 13 -11.01 -12.49 7.11
N GLU A 14 -10.29 -13.53 6.70
CA GLU A 14 -10.89 -14.77 6.16
C GLU A 14 -11.82 -15.45 7.18
N ALA A 15 -11.45 -15.45 8.46
CA ALA A 15 -12.28 -16.01 9.52
C ALA A 15 -13.57 -15.20 9.71
N GLU A 16 -13.51 -13.87 9.66
CA GLU A 16 -14.69 -13.01 9.73
C GLU A 16 -15.65 -13.29 8.57
N VAL A 17 -15.13 -13.36 7.33
CA VAL A 17 -15.94 -13.71 6.14
C VAL A 17 -16.58 -15.07 6.28
N ALA A 18 -15.85 -16.07 6.79
CA ALA A 18 -16.40 -17.41 7.01
C ALA A 18 -17.54 -17.39 8.05
N VAL A 19 -17.39 -16.68 9.16
CA VAL A 19 -18.44 -16.53 10.18
C VAL A 19 -19.64 -15.78 9.60
N HIS A 20 -19.43 -14.72 8.81
CA HIS A 20 -20.52 -14.01 8.15
C HIS A 20 -21.31 -14.92 7.21
N ALA A 21 -20.63 -15.75 6.42
CA ALA A 21 -21.26 -16.72 5.54
C ALA A 21 -22.12 -17.77 6.33
N ILE A 22 -21.62 -18.26 7.47
CA ILE A 22 -22.37 -19.16 8.36
C ILE A 22 -23.64 -18.49 8.89
N LEU A 23 -23.57 -17.18 9.17
CA LEU A 23 -24.69 -16.38 9.68
C LEU A 23 -25.62 -15.87 8.57
N GLY A 24 -25.40 -16.23 7.31
CA GLY A 24 -26.19 -15.78 6.16
C GLY A 24 -26.03 -14.30 5.84
N LYS A 25 -24.91 -13.67 6.26
CA LYS A 25 -24.57 -12.29 5.93
C LYS A 25 -23.76 -12.27 4.64
N ASP A 26 -24.03 -11.29 3.79
CA ASP A 26 -23.24 -11.04 2.59
C ASP A 26 -21.91 -10.38 2.96
N ASP A 27 -20.82 -11.07 2.70
CA ASP A 27 -19.45 -10.59 2.91
C ASP A 27 -18.47 -11.35 2.01
N ALA A 28 -17.44 -10.67 1.54
CA ALA A 28 -16.46 -11.25 0.64
C ALA A 28 -15.03 -10.79 0.96
N MET A 29 -14.07 -11.65 0.64
CA MET A 29 -12.65 -11.33 0.78
C MET A 29 -12.14 -10.57 -0.43
N ALA A 30 -11.57 -9.37 -0.21
CA ALA A 30 -10.87 -8.60 -1.23
C ALA A 30 -9.37 -8.90 -1.16
N TYR A 31 -8.88 -9.76 -2.06
CA TYR A 31 -7.46 -10.17 -2.09
C TYR A 31 -6.53 -9.18 -2.79
N ASN A 32 -7.07 -8.21 -3.51
CA ASN A 32 -6.30 -7.23 -4.28
C ASN A 32 -5.64 -6.12 -3.45
N ALA A 33 -5.95 -6.02 -2.16
CA ALA A 33 -5.47 -4.95 -1.29
C ALA A 33 -4.91 -5.49 0.05
N ILE A 34 -4.31 -6.67 0.03
CA ILE A 34 -3.67 -7.25 1.22
C ILE A 34 -2.23 -6.75 1.31
N PRO A 35 -1.86 -5.97 2.34
CA PRO A 35 -0.48 -5.53 2.52
C PRO A 35 0.43 -6.70 2.92
N ALA A 36 1.64 -6.70 2.40
CA ALA A 36 2.72 -7.59 2.82
C ALA A 36 3.91 -6.76 3.31
N VAL A 37 4.54 -7.18 4.39
CA VAL A 37 5.67 -6.46 5.01
C VAL A 37 6.79 -7.42 5.34
N VAL A 38 8.02 -7.00 5.04
CA VAL A 38 9.25 -7.64 5.52
C VAL A 38 9.91 -6.68 6.51
N TYR A 39 9.98 -7.10 7.77
CA TYR A 39 10.46 -6.30 8.91
C TYR A 39 11.99 -6.31 9.00
N THR A 40 12.65 -5.99 7.91
CA THR A 40 14.09 -5.73 7.86
C THR A 40 14.39 -4.28 8.26
N ASN A 41 15.66 -3.89 8.29
CA ASN A 41 16.06 -2.49 8.40
C ASN A 41 16.97 -2.14 7.23
N PRO A 42 16.49 -1.35 6.24
CA PRO A 42 15.15 -0.76 6.13
C PRO A 42 14.05 -1.80 5.87
N GLU A 43 12.80 -1.45 6.26
CA GLU A 43 11.61 -2.24 5.99
C GLU A 43 11.26 -2.26 4.50
N ILE A 44 10.64 -3.37 4.06
CA ILE A 44 10.03 -3.47 2.73
C ILE A 44 8.53 -3.71 2.92
N ALA A 45 7.69 -2.95 2.22
CA ALA A 45 6.26 -3.16 2.23
C ALA A 45 5.67 -3.03 0.83
N GLY A 46 4.61 -3.80 0.56
CA GLY A 46 3.90 -3.72 -0.71
C GLY A 46 2.43 -4.10 -0.57
N VAL A 47 1.59 -3.54 -1.43
CA VAL A 47 0.17 -3.84 -1.52
C VAL A 47 -0.32 -3.67 -2.95
N GLY A 48 -1.25 -4.51 -3.39
CA GLY A 48 -1.86 -4.43 -4.71
C GLY A 48 -1.03 -5.05 -5.82
N ALA A 49 -1.18 -4.53 -7.03
CA ALA A 49 -0.51 -5.02 -8.23
C ALA A 49 1.00 -4.80 -8.20
N THR A 50 1.75 -5.69 -8.82
CA THR A 50 3.19 -5.56 -9.09
C THR A 50 3.42 -5.20 -10.55
N GLU A 51 4.67 -4.90 -10.93
CA GLU A 51 5.04 -4.64 -12.32
C GLU A 51 4.90 -5.87 -13.23
N GLU A 52 4.74 -7.06 -12.65
CA GLU A 52 4.42 -8.30 -13.37
C GLU A 52 2.92 -8.44 -13.70
N SER A 53 2.11 -7.45 -13.28
CA SER A 53 0.67 -7.43 -13.55
C SER A 53 0.41 -7.33 -15.06
N LEU A 54 -0.60 -8.05 -15.54
CA LEU A 54 -1.06 -7.97 -16.94
C LEU A 54 -1.96 -6.77 -17.22
N ILE A 55 -2.32 -5.98 -16.20
CA ILE A 55 -3.12 -4.77 -16.34
C ILE A 55 -2.21 -3.64 -16.84
N PRO A 56 -2.58 -2.89 -17.89
CA PRO A 56 -1.82 -1.71 -18.32
C PRO A 56 -1.69 -0.69 -17.19
N TYR A 57 -0.47 -0.23 -16.94
CA TYR A 57 -0.17 0.72 -15.86
C TYR A 57 0.98 1.66 -16.24
N THR A 58 1.06 2.76 -15.51
CA THR A 58 2.23 3.63 -15.45
C THR A 58 2.87 3.51 -14.06
N VAL A 59 4.19 3.39 -14.02
CA VAL A 59 4.96 3.42 -12.77
C VAL A 59 5.30 4.87 -12.44
N LYS A 60 4.93 5.30 -11.24
CA LYS A 60 5.38 6.55 -10.62
C LYS A 60 6.28 6.20 -9.45
N GLN A 61 7.47 6.80 -9.40
CA GLN A 61 8.47 6.45 -8.40
C GLN A 61 9.27 7.67 -7.97
N LEU A 62 9.48 7.77 -6.65
CA LEU A 62 10.37 8.76 -6.05
C LEU A 62 11.26 8.12 -4.98
N PRO A 63 12.49 8.65 -4.78
CA PRO A 63 13.28 8.35 -3.59
C PRO A 63 12.55 8.79 -2.32
N MET A 64 12.66 8.03 -1.24
CA MET A 64 12.10 8.40 0.07
C MET A 64 12.69 9.70 0.62
N ALA A 65 13.84 10.13 0.10
CA ALA A 65 14.46 11.42 0.43
C ALA A 65 13.60 12.66 0.06
N TYR A 66 12.55 12.48 -0.74
CA TYR A 66 11.55 13.53 -0.96
C TYR A 66 10.64 13.78 0.27
N SER A 67 10.65 12.89 1.25
CA SER A 67 10.05 13.13 2.57
C SER A 67 11.11 13.65 3.53
N GLY A 68 11.01 14.92 3.94
CA GLY A 68 11.92 15.51 4.92
C GLY A 68 11.90 14.77 6.26
N ARG A 69 10.75 14.23 6.67
CA ARG A 69 10.64 13.42 7.89
C ARG A 69 11.40 12.11 7.77
N PHE A 70 11.34 11.44 6.61
CA PHE A 70 12.12 10.24 6.36
C PHE A 70 13.63 10.51 6.51
N VAL A 71 14.11 11.59 5.91
CA VAL A 71 15.53 11.96 6.00
C VAL A 71 15.97 12.23 7.44
N ALA A 72 15.12 12.93 8.21
CA ALA A 72 15.42 13.26 9.60
C ALA A 72 15.46 12.03 10.53
N GLU A 73 14.67 11.00 10.25
CA GLU A 73 14.56 9.80 11.10
C GLU A 73 15.44 8.63 10.63
N ASN A 74 15.89 8.64 9.37
CA ASN A 74 16.63 7.55 8.74
C ASN A 74 17.95 8.07 8.14
N GLU A 75 18.80 8.68 8.95
CA GLU A 75 20.06 9.28 8.52
C GLU A 75 20.91 8.29 7.71
N GLY A 76 21.31 8.70 6.50
CA GLY A 76 22.16 7.91 5.60
C GLY A 76 21.47 6.70 4.94
N VAL A 77 20.17 6.47 5.19
CA VAL A 77 19.42 5.37 4.59
C VAL A 77 18.78 5.81 3.26
N ASN A 78 18.95 4.99 2.23
CA ASN A 78 18.22 5.14 0.97
C ASN A 78 16.90 4.38 1.03
N GLY A 79 15.91 4.90 0.30
CA GLY A 79 14.61 4.27 0.20
C GLY A 79 13.90 4.70 -1.08
N VAL A 80 12.81 4.02 -1.40
CA VAL A 80 12.00 4.29 -2.58
C VAL A 80 10.52 4.11 -2.28
N CYS A 81 9.71 5.00 -2.85
CA CYS A 81 8.28 4.82 -2.97
C CYS A 81 7.93 4.65 -4.44
N LYS A 82 7.19 3.59 -4.75
CA LYS A 82 6.70 3.27 -6.08
C LYS A 82 5.19 3.06 -6.04
N VAL A 83 4.47 3.67 -6.98
CA VAL A 83 3.02 3.56 -7.15
C VAL A 83 2.71 3.17 -8.59
N LEU A 84 1.88 2.14 -8.77
CA LEU A 84 1.36 1.72 -10.06
C LEU A 84 -0.01 2.34 -10.26
N VAL A 85 -0.19 3.03 -11.38
CA VAL A 85 -1.43 3.76 -11.72
C VAL A 85 -1.95 3.27 -13.05
N ALA A 86 -3.22 2.90 -13.12
CA ALA A 86 -3.90 2.48 -14.35
C ALA A 86 -4.06 3.65 -15.34
N GLU A 87 -4.42 3.35 -16.59
CA GLU A 87 -4.71 4.35 -17.61
C GLU A 87 -5.84 5.30 -17.22
N ASP A 88 -6.80 4.83 -16.45
CA ASP A 88 -7.94 5.61 -15.93
C ASP A 88 -7.62 6.35 -14.63
N ASP A 89 -6.34 6.46 -14.25
CA ASP A 89 -5.82 7.09 -13.05
C ASP A 89 -6.08 6.30 -11.73
N THR A 90 -6.60 5.08 -11.78
CA THR A 90 -6.82 4.27 -10.57
C THR A 90 -5.50 3.77 -9.99
N ILE A 91 -5.33 3.88 -8.68
CA ILE A 91 -4.18 3.32 -7.96
C ILE A 91 -4.33 1.80 -7.90
N LEU A 92 -3.37 1.08 -8.48
CA LEU A 92 -3.37 -0.39 -8.59
C LEU A 92 -2.48 -1.07 -7.56
N GLY A 93 -1.36 -0.44 -7.20
CA GLY A 93 -0.37 -1.01 -6.28
C GLY A 93 0.59 0.03 -5.76
N ALA A 94 1.22 -0.28 -4.63
CA ALA A 94 2.28 0.54 -4.05
C ALA A 94 3.33 -0.33 -3.38
N HIS A 95 4.59 0.07 -3.49
CA HIS A 95 5.73 -0.65 -2.95
C HIS A 95 6.72 0.34 -2.34
N LEU A 96 7.18 0.02 -1.13
CA LEU A 96 8.03 0.88 -0.32
C LEU A 96 9.30 0.13 0.12
N LEU A 97 10.41 0.83 0.09
CA LEU A 97 11.62 0.47 0.81
C LEU A 97 12.00 1.65 1.71
N GLY A 98 12.04 1.46 3.02
CA GLY A 98 12.39 2.51 3.99
C GLY A 98 11.46 2.54 5.19
N ASN A 99 11.96 2.97 6.35
CA ASN A 99 11.15 3.04 7.57
C ASN A 99 10.31 4.33 7.61
N PRO A 100 9.06 4.27 8.08
CA PRO A 100 8.30 3.11 8.56
C PRO A 100 7.35 2.56 7.48
N ALA A 101 7.85 1.78 6.52
CA ALA A 101 7.04 1.25 5.42
C ALA A 101 5.86 0.41 5.93
N SER A 102 6.04 -0.37 7.01
CA SER A 102 5.00 -1.20 7.62
C SER A 102 3.78 -0.41 8.06
N GLU A 103 3.98 0.80 8.57
CA GLU A 103 2.88 1.65 9.03
C GLU A 103 2.18 2.38 7.88
N ILE A 104 2.98 2.99 6.99
CA ILE A 104 2.41 3.86 5.95
C ILE A 104 1.80 3.10 4.77
N ILE A 105 2.18 1.82 4.54
CA ILE A 105 1.62 1.00 3.45
C ILE A 105 0.10 0.84 3.56
N THR A 106 -0.45 0.94 4.76
CA THR A 106 -1.89 0.90 5.00
C THR A 106 -2.65 2.00 4.25
N LEU A 107 -2.05 3.19 4.07
CA LEU A 107 -2.65 4.27 3.29
C LEU A 107 -2.87 3.86 1.84
N ALA A 108 -1.89 3.17 1.25
CA ALA A 108 -2.02 2.63 -0.10
C ALA A 108 -3.05 1.49 -0.17
N GLY A 109 -3.09 0.62 0.84
CA GLY A 109 -4.11 -0.42 0.95
C GLY A 109 -5.53 0.16 0.98
N MET A 110 -5.75 1.24 1.72
CA MET A 110 -7.03 1.97 1.74
C MET A 110 -7.35 2.57 0.36
N ALA A 111 -6.37 3.21 -0.29
CA ALA A 111 -6.56 3.80 -1.61
C ALA A 111 -6.98 2.76 -2.65
N ILE A 112 -6.34 1.58 -2.66
CA ILE A 112 -6.67 0.48 -3.57
C ILE A 112 -8.05 -0.11 -3.24
N THR A 113 -8.35 -0.33 -1.98
CA THR A 113 -9.64 -0.88 -1.53
C THR A 113 -10.82 0.01 -1.96
N LEU A 114 -10.62 1.32 -1.95
CA LEU A 114 -11.63 2.32 -2.33
C LEU A 114 -11.62 2.67 -3.82
N GLY A 115 -10.73 2.06 -4.62
CA GLY A 115 -10.59 2.40 -6.04
C GLY A 115 -10.20 3.85 -6.28
N MET A 116 -9.36 4.40 -5.41
CA MET A 116 -8.98 5.81 -5.43
C MET A 116 -8.17 6.16 -6.68
N LYS A 117 -8.41 7.36 -7.21
CA LYS A 117 -7.63 7.94 -8.30
C LYS A 117 -6.39 8.66 -7.74
N ALA A 118 -5.29 8.61 -8.46
CA ALA A 118 -4.05 9.29 -8.09
C ALA A 118 -4.25 10.80 -7.93
N GLU A 119 -5.02 11.42 -8.83
CA GLU A 119 -5.40 12.84 -8.74
C GLU A 119 -6.17 13.17 -7.45
N ALA A 120 -7.01 12.26 -6.96
CA ALA A 120 -7.69 12.44 -5.68
C ALA A 120 -6.69 12.42 -4.51
N TRP A 121 -5.70 11.55 -4.57
CA TRP A 121 -4.64 11.47 -3.57
C TRP A 121 -3.82 12.76 -3.49
N LYS A 122 -3.47 13.34 -4.65
CA LYS A 122 -2.80 14.66 -4.72
C LYS A 122 -3.54 15.77 -4.00
N LYS A 123 -4.87 15.72 -4.02
CA LYS A 123 -5.73 16.74 -3.40
C LYS A 123 -5.93 16.55 -1.90
N MET A 124 -5.56 15.40 -1.35
CA MET A 124 -5.69 15.15 0.10
C MET A 124 -4.69 15.99 0.89
N VAL A 125 -5.12 16.40 2.08
CA VAL A 125 -4.25 17.08 3.03
C VAL A 125 -3.59 16.05 3.93
N PHE A 126 -2.28 15.98 3.84
CA PHE A 126 -1.44 15.15 4.72
C PHE A 126 -0.88 16.04 5.83
N PRO A 127 -0.72 15.53 7.06
CA PRO A 127 -0.01 16.26 8.10
C PRO A 127 1.47 16.40 7.72
N HIS A 128 2.04 17.57 7.97
CA HIS A 128 3.44 17.90 7.67
C HIS A 128 4.22 18.22 8.94
N PRO A 129 5.45 17.70 9.14
CA PRO A 129 6.12 16.70 8.27
C PRO A 129 5.76 15.26 8.66
N THR A 130 5.45 14.42 7.69
CA THR A 130 5.24 12.98 7.89
C THR A 130 5.88 12.16 6.76
N VAL A 131 6.20 10.89 7.04
CA VAL A 131 6.72 10.00 5.98
C VAL A 131 5.63 9.65 4.97
N GLY A 132 4.37 9.56 5.40
CA GLY A 132 3.24 9.22 4.53
C GLY A 132 2.97 10.22 3.39
N GLU A 133 3.45 11.47 3.51
CA GLU A 133 3.38 12.48 2.42
C GLU A 133 4.04 11.99 1.13
N ILE A 134 4.98 11.05 1.21
CA ILE A 134 5.67 10.51 0.05
C ILE A 134 4.72 9.99 -1.02
N PHE A 135 3.57 9.44 -0.63
CA PHE A 135 2.59 8.97 -1.59
C PHE A 135 2.00 10.10 -2.44
N LYS A 136 1.68 11.24 -1.82
CA LYS A 136 1.19 12.43 -2.52
C LYS A 136 2.24 12.99 -3.48
N GLU A 137 3.50 13.00 -3.06
CA GLU A 137 4.60 13.49 -3.89
C GLU A 137 4.91 12.55 -5.06
N THR A 138 4.63 11.24 -4.90
CA THR A 138 4.93 10.22 -5.91
C THR A 138 3.93 10.20 -7.06
N VAL A 139 2.65 10.50 -6.84
CA VAL A 139 1.57 10.37 -7.86
C VAL A 139 1.32 11.60 -8.71
#